data_6ad95a1e66693e9d8a956cbcecfd08e3
#
_entry.id   6ad95a1e66693e9d8a956cbcecfd08e3
#
_cell.length_a   1.000
_cell.length_b   1.000
_cell.length_c   1.000
_cell.angle_alpha   90.00
_cell.angle_beta   90.00
_cell.angle_gamma   90.00
#
_symmetry.space_group_name_H-M   'P 1'
#
loop_
_entity.id
_entity.type
_entity.pdbx_description
1 polymer ?
#
loop_
_entity_poly.entity_id
_entity_poly.type
_entity_poly.pdbx_seq_one_letter_code
_entity_poly.pdbx_strand_id
1 'polypeptide(L)'
;FLSHAKEIVRWHHERWDGLGYPDNLKGDEIPVLARILTLSDAISAMQNDRAYRGKKYALKSDIDREISRQAGLQFDPELVRVWLQISETQK
;
A
#
# COMPACT_ATOMS: atom_id res chain seq x y z
N PHE A 1 -19.87 0.64 -11.13
CA PHE A 1 -18.78 1.55 -10.75
C PHE A 1 -18.96 2.14 -9.36
N LEU A 2 -20.13 2.73 -9.09
CA LEU A 2 -20.38 3.37 -7.79
C LEU A 2 -20.35 2.38 -6.63
N SER A 3 -20.79 1.13 -6.84
CA SER A 3 -20.76 0.11 -5.79
C SER A 3 -19.32 -0.27 -5.44
N HIS A 4 -18.42 -0.32 -6.43
CA HIS A 4 -17.00 -0.58 -6.18
C HIS A 4 -16.35 0.58 -5.43
N ALA A 5 -16.77 1.82 -5.74
CA ALA A 5 -16.24 2.99 -5.03
C ALA A 5 -16.58 2.95 -3.53
N LYS A 6 -17.79 2.52 -3.18
CA LYS A 6 -18.19 2.38 -1.77
C LYS A 6 -17.29 1.36 -1.04
N GLU A 7 -17.03 0.24 -1.69
CA GLU A 7 -16.18 -0.80 -1.10
C GLU A 7 -14.75 -0.30 -0.88
N ILE A 8 -14.19 0.40 -1.86
CA ILE A 8 -12.84 0.97 -1.75
C ILE A 8 -12.77 1.96 -0.58
N VAL A 9 -13.74 2.89 -0.51
CA VAL A 9 -13.75 3.89 0.56
C VAL A 9 -13.88 3.24 1.92
N ARG A 10 -14.76 2.24 2.04
CA ARG A 10 -14.98 1.58 3.33
C ARG A 10 -13.74 0.83 3.81
N TRP A 11 -13.05 0.13 2.93
CA TRP A 11 -12.05 -0.86 3.35
C TRP A 11 -10.60 -0.51 2.99
N HIS A 12 -10.31 0.69 2.53
CA HIS A 12 -8.93 1.05 2.21
C HIS A 12 -8.04 1.27 3.43
N HIS A 13 -8.61 1.32 4.64
CA HIS A 13 -7.86 1.34 5.90
C HIS A 13 -7.74 -0.04 6.55
N GLU A 14 -8.26 -1.08 5.90
CA GLU A 14 -8.03 -2.43 6.35
C GLU A 14 -6.57 -2.81 6.05
N ARG A 15 -6.05 -3.73 6.85
CA ARG A 15 -4.67 -4.21 6.69
C ARG A 15 -4.68 -5.68 6.36
N TRP A 16 -3.69 -6.11 5.60
CA TRP A 16 -3.54 -7.54 5.24
C TRP A 16 -3.52 -8.43 6.47
N ASP A 17 -2.90 -7.98 7.58
CA ASP A 17 -2.77 -8.75 8.81
C ASP A 17 -4.03 -8.75 9.69
N GLY A 18 -5.08 -8.06 9.29
CA GLY A 18 -6.34 -8.01 10.02
C GLY A 18 -6.38 -7.00 11.15
N LEU A 19 -5.35 -6.16 11.28
CA LEU A 19 -5.26 -5.17 12.36
C LEU A 19 -5.77 -3.79 11.96
N GLY A 20 -6.42 -3.68 10.79
CA GLY A 20 -6.97 -2.41 10.32
C GLY A 20 -8.39 -2.17 10.80
N TYR A 21 -9.10 -1.30 10.09
CA TYR A 21 -10.48 -0.93 10.42
C TYR A 21 -11.25 -0.56 9.15
N PRO A 22 -12.61 -0.55 9.16
CA PRO A 22 -13.50 -0.68 10.30
C PRO A 22 -13.88 -2.12 10.68
N ASP A 23 -13.67 -3.09 9.79
CA ASP A 23 -14.22 -4.43 9.98
C ASP A 23 -13.17 -5.48 10.33
N ASN A 24 -11.91 -5.11 10.41
CA ASN A 24 -10.78 -6.02 10.69
C ASN A 24 -10.72 -7.18 9.69
N LEU A 25 -10.95 -6.87 8.41
CA LEU A 25 -10.81 -7.86 7.35
C LEU A 25 -9.35 -8.27 7.22
N LYS A 26 -9.12 -9.53 6.90
CA LYS A 26 -7.77 -10.08 6.83
C LYS A 26 -7.54 -10.75 5.47
N GLY A 27 -6.39 -10.50 4.88
CA GLY A 27 -5.97 -11.17 3.65
C GLY A 27 -6.97 -10.97 2.52
N ASP A 28 -7.36 -12.08 1.91
CA ASP A 28 -8.26 -12.08 0.75
C ASP A 28 -9.68 -11.61 1.06
N GLU A 29 -10.03 -11.46 2.32
CA GLU A 29 -11.31 -10.86 2.70
C GLU A 29 -11.40 -9.40 2.28
N ILE A 30 -10.26 -8.74 2.12
CA ILE A 30 -10.23 -7.35 1.68
C ILE A 30 -10.38 -7.32 0.16
N PRO A 31 -11.35 -6.57 -0.39
CA PRO A 31 -11.46 -6.47 -1.85
C PRO A 31 -10.15 -6.01 -2.48
N VAL A 32 -9.81 -6.57 -3.65
CA VAL A 32 -8.52 -6.31 -4.29
C VAL A 32 -8.32 -4.82 -4.58
N LEU A 33 -9.38 -4.10 -4.98
CA LEU A 33 -9.25 -2.67 -5.26
C LEU A 33 -8.90 -1.88 -4.00
N ALA A 34 -9.44 -2.28 -2.85
CA ALA A 34 -9.10 -1.65 -1.57
C ALA A 34 -7.64 -1.93 -1.20
N ARG A 35 -7.16 -3.15 -1.45
CA ARG A 35 -5.75 -3.51 -1.22
C ARG A 35 -4.80 -2.69 -2.09
N ILE A 36 -5.18 -2.49 -3.35
CA ILE A 36 -4.41 -1.67 -4.29
C ILE A 36 -4.36 -0.22 -3.80
N LEU A 37 -5.49 0.34 -3.38
CA LEU A 37 -5.55 1.72 -2.91
C LEU A 37 -4.71 1.90 -1.63
N THR A 38 -4.77 0.94 -0.72
CA THR A 38 -3.95 0.98 0.50
C THR A 38 -2.47 1.12 0.17
N LEU A 39 -1.98 0.29 -0.75
CA LEU A 39 -0.58 0.34 -1.15
C LEU A 39 -0.26 1.65 -1.89
N SER A 40 -1.13 2.06 -2.82
CA SER A 40 -0.93 3.29 -3.60
C SER A 40 -0.88 4.53 -2.71
N ASP A 41 -1.76 4.61 -1.72
CA ASP A 41 -1.77 5.73 -0.78
C ASP A 41 -0.49 5.79 0.04
N ALA A 42 0.01 4.64 0.48
CA ALA A 42 1.26 4.58 1.25
C ALA A 42 2.45 5.03 0.41
N ILE A 43 2.53 4.57 -0.83
CA ILE A 43 3.59 4.97 -1.76
C ILE A 43 3.53 6.48 -1.99
N SER A 44 2.33 7.00 -2.25
CA SER A 44 2.12 8.42 -2.50
C SER A 44 2.55 9.28 -1.32
N ALA A 45 2.20 8.85 -0.10
CA ALA A 45 2.58 9.57 1.11
C ALA A 45 4.10 9.60 1.30
N MET A 46 4.77 8.48 1.04
CA MET A 46 6.22 8.41 1.14
C MET A 46 6.93 9.25 0.07
N GLN A 47 6.38 9.29 -1.14
CA GLN A 47 6.89 10.14 -2.21
C GLN A 47 6.74 11.62 -1.87
N ASN A 48 5.63 12.00 -1.24
CA ASN A 48 5.42 13.38 -0.79
C ASN A 48 6.42 13.76 0.29
N ASP A 49 6.68 12.88 1.25
CA ASP A 49 7.69 13.10 2.27
C ASP A 49 9.06 13.35 1.63
N ARG A 50 9.42 12.53 0.65
CA ARG A 50 10.69 12.70 -0.07
C ARG A 50 10.77 14.06 -0.76
N ALA A 51 9.68 14.49 -1.39
CA ALA A 51 9.65 15.74 -2.14
C ALA A 51 9.74 16.97 -1.24
N TYR A 52 9.12 16.94 -0.07
CA TYR A 52 8.98 18.12 0.78
C TYR A 52 9.86 18.11 2.01
N ARG A 53 10.17 16.95 2.57
CA ARG A 53 10.96 16.85 3.80
C ARG A 53 12.36 16.27 3.57
N GLY A 54 12.51 15.39 2.60
CA GLY A 54 13.79 14.93 2.10
C GLY A 54 14.64 14.08 3.03
N LYS A 55 14.13 13.66 4.19
CA LYS A 55 14.99 13.00 5.20
C LYS A 55 14.71 11.51 5.33
N LYS A 56 13.48 11.12 5.62
CA LYS A 56 13.16 9.72 5.91
C LYS A 56 13.14 8.85 4.65
N TYR A 57 12.62 9.41 3.56
CA TYR A 57 12.51 8.71 2.29
C TYR A 57 13.24 9.48 1.20
N ALA A 58 14.52 9.80 1.48
CA ALA A 58 15.33 10.63 0.57
C ALA A 58 15.59 9.93 -0.76
N LEU A 59 15.69 8.60 -0.74
CA LEU A 59 15.96 7.79 -1.93
C LEU A 59 14.75 6.93 -2.26
N LYS A 60 14.58 6.63 -3.54
CA LYS A 60 13.57 5.67 -4.00
C LYS A 60 13.72 4.32 -3.29
N SER A 61 14.96 3.90 -3.07
CA SER A 61 15.25 2.65 -2.37
C SER A 61 14.75 2.63 -0.93
N ASP A 62 14.65 3.78 -0.29
CA ASP A 62 14.09 3.87 1.07
C ASP A 62 12.60 3.53 1.06
N ILE A 63 11.88 4.01 0.05
CA ILE A 63 10.46 3.70 -0.13
C ILE A 63 10.29 2.20 -0.39
N ASP A 64 11.07 1.66 -1.33
CA ASP A 64 10.99 0.24 -1.69
C ASP A 64 11.29 -0.66 -0.49
N ARG A 65 12.26 -0.28 0.33
CA ARG A 65 12.60 -1.02 1.54
C ARG A 65 11.44 -1.03 2.54
N GLU A 66 10.81 0.12 2.76
CA GLU A 66 9.67 0.20 3.69
C GLU A 66 8.48 -0.60 3.17
N ILE A 67 8.18 -0.51 1.88
CA ILE A 67 7.10 -1.28 1.27
C ILE A 67 7.38 -2.78 1.43
N SER A 68 8.61 -3.20 1.16
CA SER A 68 9.00 -4.60 1.28
C SER A 68 8.87 -5.10 2.72
N ARG A 69 9.27 -4.26 3.69
CA ARG A 69 9.18 -4.59 5.12
C ARG A 69 7.74 -4.81 5.57
N GLN A 70 6.80 -4.12 4.96
CA GLN A 70 5.39 -4.18 5.34
C GLN A 70 4.60 -5.23 4.54
N ALA A 71 5.24 -5.97 3.65
CA ALA A 71 4.58 -7.04 2.89
C ALA A 71 4.09 -8.12 3.85
N GLY A 72 2.82 -8.51 3.71
CA GLY A 72 2.21 -9.49 4.60
C GLY A 72 1.76 -8.92 5.93
N LEU A 73 2.10 -7.68 6.24
CA LEU A 73 1.63 -6.97 7.42
C LEU A 73 0.54 -5.98 7.00
N GLN A 74 0.93 -4.79 6.60
CA GLN A 74 0.00 -3.78 6.14
C GLN A 74 -0.49 -4.06 4.73
N PHE A 75 0.38 -4.58 3.87
CA PHE A 75 0.13 -4.73 2.43
C PHE A 75 0.05 -6.18 1.99
N ASP A 76 -0.77 -6.41 0.96
CA ASP A 76 -0.83 -7.68 0.24
C ASP A 76 0.56 -8.00 -0.32
N PRO A 77 1.17 -9.12 0.08
CA PRO A 77 2.53 -9.44 -0.37
C PRO A 77 2.66 -9.62 -1.88
N GLU A 78 1.61 -10.09 -2.56
CA GLU A 78 1.62 -10.24 -4.01
C GLU A 78 1.66 -8.88 -4.70
N LEU A 79 0.90 -7.91 -4.19
CA LEU A 79 0.91 -6.55 -4.74
C LEU A 79 2.26 -5.87 -4.49
N VAL A 80 2.87 -6.12 -3.34
CA VAL A 80 4.22 -5.62 -3.07
C VAL A 80 5.21 -6.18 -4.08
N ARG A 81 5.12 -7.48 -4.35
CA ARG A 81 5.99 -8.12 -5.34
C ARG A 81 5.87 -7.44 -6.71
N VAL A 82 4.63 -7.20 -7.15
CA VAL A 82 4.37 -6.53 -8.43
C VAL A 82 4.95 -5.11 -8.42
N TRP A 83 4.72 -4.37 -7.34
CA TRP A 83 5.25 -3.00 -7.22
C TRP A 83 6.77 -2.97 -7.32
N LEU A 84 7.45 -3.89 -6.63
CA LEU A 84 8.92 -3.93 -6.65
C LEU A 84 9.45 -4.24 -8.05
N GLN A 85 8.76 -5.08 -8.81
CA GLN A 85 9.12 -5.35 -10.20
C GLN A 85 8.99 -4.10 -11.06
N ILE A 86 7.91 -3.36 -10.92
CA ILE A 86 7.69 -2.10 -11.65
C ILE A 86 8.75 -1.07 -11.24
N SER A 87 9.00 -0.93 -9.96
CA SER A 87 9.97 0.01 -9.43
C SER A 87 11.38 -0.28 -9.97
N GLU A 88 11.75 -1.54 -10.07
CA GLU A 88 13.05 -1.95 -10.59
C GLU A 88 13.23 -1.57 -12.06
N THR A 89 12.17 -1.65 -12.85
CA THR A 89 12.25 -1.34 -14.30
C THR A 89 12.26 0.15 -14.60
N GLN A 90 11.99 1.00 -13.61
CA GLN A 90 11.91 2.46 -13.81
C GLN A 90 13.14 3.20 -13.30
N LYS A 91 14.28 2.58 -13.36
CA LYS A 91 15.54 3.21 -12.94
C LYS A 91 16.02 4.27 -13.93
#